data_c19879d5528d74918a056a828f790f43
#
_entry.id   c19879d5528d74918a056a828f790f43
#
_cell.length_a   1.000
_cell.length_b   1.000
_cell.length_c   1.000
_cell.angle_alpha   90.00
_cell.angle_beta   90.00
_cell.angle_gamma   90.00
#
_symmetry.space_group_name_H-M   'P 1'
#
loop_
_entity.id
_entity.type
_entity.pdbx_description
1 polymer ?
#
loop_
_entity_poly.entity_id
_entity_poly.type
_entity_poly.pdbx_seq_one_letter_code
_entity_poly.pdbx_strand_id
1 'polypeptide(L)'
;MSKIKIAELFYSIQGEGRYMGVPSVFLRIFGCKFKCAGFGMPRGELSTEADDIVIQHKRSPYEKYEALPLVSTGCDSYASWHPEFKDLSPMLTSDAIAERIMEILPHNEWQDEHLVITGGEPLLGWQRAYPDLLRHPKMTGLKEITFETNGTQELSESFKDYLLEWTMPHPDYNKEITFSVSAKLPCSGEKWEDAIRPEIVCDYQNWGYVYLKFVVASEEDLKDAERAVKEYREAGFTGPVYIMPVGGVDSVYTLNNRNVAEMAMRKGWRYSDRLQVPLFKNEWGT
;
A
#
# COMPACT_ATOMS: atom_id res chain seq x y z
N MET A 1 -0.08 -4.20 -25.80
CA MET A 1 -0.84 -3.86 -24.58
C MET A 1 -0.25 -4.63 -23.42
N SER A 2 0.20 -3.92 -22.42
CA SER A 2 0.70 -4.52 -21.18
C SER A 2 -0.45 -5.14 -20.39
N LYS A 3 -0.07 -6.09 -19.53
CA LYS A 3 -1.00 -6.75 -18.63
C LYS A 3 -0.51 -6.61 -17.20
N ILE A 4 -1.44 -6.46 -16.27
CA ILE A 4 -1.16 -6.41 -14.83
C ILE A 4 -1.96 -7.52 -14.14
N LYS A 5 -1.37 -8.16 -13.15
CA LYS A 5 -2.05 -9.16 -12.33
C LYS A 5 -2.73 -8.45 -11.17
N ILE A 6 -4.06 -8.45 -11.20
CA ILE A 6 -4.90 -7.70 -10.26
C ILE A 6 -5.43 -8.63 -9.18
N ALA A 7 -5.15 -8.33 -7.93
CA ALA A 7 -5.74 -9.01 -6.78
C ALA A 7 -7.15 -8.44 -6.50
N GLU A 8 -7.26 -7.12 -6.40
CA GLU A 8 -8.55 -6.43 -6.22
C GLU A 8 -8.59 -5.13 -7.01
N LEU A 9 -9.78 -4.72 -7.39
CA LEU A 9 -10.08 -3.38 -7.88
C LEU A 9 -11.40 -2.93 -7.28
N PHE A 10 -11.38 -1.88 -6.46
CA PHE A 10 -12.55 -1.43 -5.70
C PHE A 10 -12.53 0.08 -5.48
N TYR A 11 -13.68 0.63 -5.09
CA TYR A 11 -13.87 2.03 -4.74
C TYR A 11 -14.21 2.15 -3.26
N SER A 12 -13.44 2.92 -2.52
CA SER A 12 -13.62 3.14 -1.09
C SER A 12 -13.06 4.48 -0.65
N ILE A 13 -13.00 4.71 0.65
CA ILE A 13 -12.34 5.87 1.26
C ILE A 13 -10.90 5.50 1.59
N GLN A 14 -9.92 6.34 1.19
CA GLN A 14 -8.54 6.16 1.68
C GLN A 14 -8.53 6.24 3.22
N GLY A 15 -8.15 5.14 3.85
CA GLY A 15 -8.15 5.03 5.32
C GLY A 15 -6.88 5.51 6.00
N GLU A 16 -5.80 5.79 5.24
CA GLU A 16 -4.46 5.94 5.77
C GLU A 16 -3.71 7.14 5.17
N GLY A 17 -2.77 7.68 5.95
CA GLY A 17 -1.77 8.63 5.48
C GLY A 17 -2.31 10.00 5.07
N ARG A 18 -1.72 10.55 4.01
CA ARG A 18 -1.99 11.92 3.56
C ARG A 18 -3.41 12.14 3.07
N TYR A 19 -3.96 11.16 2.38
CA TYR A 19 -5.26 11.26 1.71
C TYR A 19 -6.40 10.63 2.52
N MET A 20 -6.22 10.46 3.82
CA MET A 20 -7.25 9.90 4.70
C MET A 20 -8.58 10.66 4.54
N GLY A 21 -9.65 9.92 4.27
CA GLY A 21 -10.99 10.44 4.04
C GLY A 21 -11.33 10.75 2.57
N VAL A 22 -10.37 10.67 1.66
CA VAL A 22 -10.60 10.95 0.24
C VAL A 22 -11.18 9.72 -0.46
N PRO A 23 -12.29 9.88 -1.21
CA PRO A 23 -12.81 8.82 -2.07
C PRO A 23 -11.77 8.37 -3.08
N SER A 24 -11.52 7.08 -3.18
CA SER A 24 -10.39 6.55 -3.93
C SER A 24 -10.72 5.26 -4.65
N VAL A 25 -10.16 5.10 -5.84
CA VAL A 25 -10.08 3.81 -6.54
C VAL A 25 -8.81 3.10 -6.08
N PHE A 26 -8.95 1.89 -5.58
CA PHE A 26 -7.83 1.06 -5.18
C PHE A 26 -7.56 -0.01 -6.23
N LEU A 27 -6.36 0.03 -6.80
CA LEU A 27 -5.84 -0.99 -7.70
C LEU A 27 -4.80 -1.82 -6.94
N ARG A 28 -5.26 -2.93 -6.35
CA ARG A 28 -4.40 -3.87 -5.62
C ARG A 28 -3.82 -4.89 -6.57
N ILE A 29 -2.52 -4.89 -6.73
CA ILE A 29 -1.81 -5.80 -7.63
C ILE A 29 -1.22 -6.99 -6.89
N PHE A 30 -0.95 -8.07 -7.62
CA PHE A 30 -0.39 -9.30 -7.07
C PHE A 30 1.13 -9.31 -7.14
N GLY A 31 1.78 -9.70 -6.04
CA GLY A 31 3.21 -9.96 -5.89
C GLY A 31 3.85 -9.09 -4.80
N CYS A 32 4.61 -9.71 -3.93
CA CYS A 32 5.48 -9.06 -2.94
C CYS A 32 6.69 -9.95 -2.65
N LYS A 33 7.79 -9.36 -2.22
CA LYS A 33 8.96 -10.11 -1.74
C LYS A 33 8.92 -10.36 -0.22
N PHE A 34 8.05 -9.65 0.52
CA PHE A 34 7.89 -9.76 1.96
C PHE A 34 6.64 -10.56 2.32
N LYS A 35 6.66 -11.16 3.52
CA LYS A 35 5.54 -11.87 4.11
C LYS A 35 4.88 -11.09 5.24
N CYS A 36 5.65 -10.25 5.93
CA CYS A 36 5.23 -9.44 7.07
C CYS A 36 4.48 -10.25 8.15
N ALA A 37 4.92 -11.49 8.38
CA ALA A 37 4.25 -12.43 9.27
C ALA A 37 4.36 -12.07 10.77
N GLY A 38 5.18 -11.09 11.13
CA GLY A 38 5.36 -10.65 12.52
C GLY A 38 4.30 -9.66 13.02
N PHE A 39 3.51 -9.04 12.13
CA PHE A 39 2.52 -8.06 12.56
C PHE A 39 1.47 -8.65 13.50
N GLY A 40 1.22 -7.97 14.63
CA GLY A 40 0.28 -8.42 15.66
C GLY A 40 0.77 -9.59 16.51
N MET A 41 1.99 -10.08 16.28
CA MET A 41 2.62 -11.14 17.04
C MET A 41 3.54 -10.58 18.12
N PRO A 42 3.84 -11.35 19.20
CA PRO A 42 4.95 -11.06 20.08
C PRO A 42 6.25 -10.93 19.27
N ARG A 43 7.13 -10.02 19.68
CA ARG A 43 8.37 -9.74 18.95
C ARG A 43 9.22 -10.99 18.77
N GLY A 44 9.57 -11.28 17.52
CA GLY A 44 10.34 -12.47 17.13
C GLY A 44 9.50 -13.71 16.82
N GLU A 45 8.18 -13.64 17.03
CA GLU A 45 7.26 -14.68 16.62
C GLU A 45 6.61 -14.33 15.27
N LEU A 46 6.16 -15.35 14.55
CA LEU A 46 5.55 -15.21 13.24
C LEU A 46 4.16 -15.85 13.23
N SER A 47 3.21 -15.17 12.64
CA SER A 47 1.85 -15.67 12.41
C SER A 47 1.84 -16.83 11.42
N THR A 48 1.00 -17.82 11.68
CA THR A 48 0.69 -18.92 10.76
C THR A 48 -0.68 -18.78 10.11
N GLU A 49 -1.46 -17.74 10.42
CA GLU A 49 -2.85 -17.60 9.93
C GLU A 49 -2.96 -17.71 8.41
N ALA A 50 -2.07 -17.06 7.66
CA ALA A 50 -2.07 -17.15 6.20
C ALA A 50 -1.77 -18.57 5.71
N ASP A 51 -0.85 -19.30 6.34
CA ASP A 51 -0.53 -20.69 5.99
C ASP A 51 -1.70 -21.64 6.35
N ASP A 52 -2.40 -21.38 7.45
CA ASP A 52 -3.60 -22.14 7.85
C ASP A 52 -4.74 -21.98 6.83
N ILE A 53 -4.95 -20.75 6.33
CA ILE A 53 -5.91 -20.44 5.26
C ILE A 53 -5.50 -21.16 3.96
N VAL A 54 -4.22 -21.23 3.65
CA VAL A 54 -3.71 -22.00 2.50
C VAL A 54 -4.01 -23.49 2.64
N ILE A 55 -3.81 -24.06 3.83
CA ILE A 55 -4.15 -25.46 4.09
C ILE A 55 -5.66 -25.69 3.87
N GLN A 56 -6.50 -24.78 4.33
CA GLN A 56 -7.93 -24.84 4.12
C GLN A 56 -8.30 -24.71 2.64
N HIS A 57 -7.70 -23.75 1.93
CA HIS A 57 -7.91 -23.54 0.49
C HIS A 57 -7.56 -24.79 -0.33
N LYS A 58 -6.48 -25.51 0.01
CA LYS A 58 -6.11 -26.79 -0.64
C LYS A 58 -7.12 -27.91 -0.42
N ARG A 59 -7.84 -27.89 0.70
CA ARG A 59 -8.88 -28.90 1.02
C ARG A 59 -10.25 -28.55 0.45
N SER A 60 -10.59 -27.28 0.46
CA SER A 60 -11.85 -26.71 -0.03
C SER A 60 -11.54 -25.35 -0.68
N PRO A 61 -11.32 -25.30 -2.01
CA PRO A 61 -10.88 -24.09 -2.68
C PRO A 61 -11.89 -22.94 -2.55
N TYR A 62 -11.39 -21.78 -2.22
CA TYR A 62 -12.12 -20.52 -2.36
C TYR A 62 -12.18 -20.16 -3.85
N GLU A 63 -13.34 -19.76 -4.32
CA GLU A 63 -13.55 -19.43 -5.73
C GLU A 63 -13.27 -17.97 -6.07
N LYS A 64 -13.28 -17.10 -5.04
CA LYS A 64 -13.14 -15.66 -5.19
C LYS A 64 -12.22 -15.10 -4.10
N TYR A 65 -11.53 -14.02 -4.44
CA TYR A 65 -10.66 -13.28 -3.54
C TYR A 65 -11.40 -12.81 -2.27
N GLU A 66 -12.61 -12.27 -2.45
CA GLU A 66 -13.44 -11.71 -1.38
C GLU A 66 -14.02 -12.79 -0.43
N ALA A 67 -13.93 -14.06 -0.80
CA ALA A 67 -14.33 -15.17 0.07
C ALA A 67 -13.22 -15.62 1.03
N LEU A 68 -12.00 -15.11 0.87
CA LEU A 68 -10.87 -15.46 1.73
C LEU A 68 -11.07 -14.87 3.14
N PRO A 69 -10.73 -15.61 4.21
CA PRO A 69 -10.80 -15.07 5.58
C PRO A 69 -9.90 -13.85 5.78
N LEU A 70 -10.32 -12.92 6.64
CA LEU A 70 -9.46 -11.90 7.18
C LEU A 70 -8.52 -12.51 8.23
N VAL A 71 -7.32 -11.97 8.36
CA VAL A 71 -6.35 -12.38 9.38
C VAL A 71 -6.26 -11.35 10.50
N SER A 72 -6.07 -11.83 11.73
CA SER A 72 -5.86 -10.97 12.90
C SER A 72 -4.38 -10.62 13.11
N THR A 73 -3.49 -11.49 12.63
CA THR A 73 -2.04 -11.35 12.72
C THR A 73 -1.37 -11.62 11.38
N GLY A 74 -0.16 -11.13 11.20
CA GLY A 74 0.57 -11.21 9.94
C GLY A 74 0.15 -10.13 8.95
N CYS A 75 0.33 -10.40 7.67
CA CYS A 75 0.00 -9.47 6.59
C CYS A 75 -1.50 -9.54 6.25
N ASP A 76 -2.23 -8.45 6.46
CA ASP A 76 -3.66 -8.33 6.11
C ASP A 76 -3.94 -8.43 4.60
N SER A 77 -2.93 -8.20 3.78
CA SER A 77 -3.00 -8.36 2.33
C SER A 77 -2.35 -9.67 1.83
N TYR A 78 -2.30 -10.71 2.68
CA TYR A 78 -1.64 -11.98 2.36
C TYR A 78 -2.08 -12.60 1.03
N ALA A 79 -3.33 -12.45 0.67
CA ALA A 79 -3.89 -12.98 -0.56
C ALA A 79 -3.34 -12.30 -1.82
N SER A 80 -2.78 -11.09 -1.70
CA SER A 80 -2.17 -10.37 -2.82
C SER A 80 -0.72 -10.78 -3.12
N TRP A 81 -0.14 -11.68 -2.34
CA TRP A 81 1.25 -12.12 -2.58
C TRP A 81 1.48 -13.62 -2.41
N HIS A 82 0.63 -14.32 -1.64
CA HIS A 82 0.84 -15.74 -1.40
C HIS A 82 0.62 -16.55 -2.69
N PRO A 83 1.58 -17.41 -3.12
CA PRO A 83 1.53 -18.10 -4.42
C PRO A 83 0.26 -18.95 -4.64
N GLU A 84 -0.30 -19.53 -3.59
CA GLU A 84 -1.50 -20.38 -3.67
C GLU A 84 -2.76 -19.59 -4.08
N PHE A 85 -2.80 -18.27 -3.85
CA PHE A 85 -3.93 -17.42 -4.26
C PHE A 85 -3.70 -16.72 -5.61
N LYS A 86 -2.61 -17.06 -6.31
CA LYS A 86 -2.25 -16.45 -7.59
C LYS A 86 -3.35 -16.60 -8.65
N ASP A 87 -4.08 -17.70 -8.63
CA ASP A 87 -5.12 -17.97 -9.62
C ASP A 87 -6.43 -17.21 -9.35
N LEU A 88 -6.62 -16.69 -8.12
CA LEU A 88 -7.70 -15.77 -7.78
C LEU A 88 -7.44 -14.34 -8.31
N SER A 89 -6.22 -14.06 -8.78
CA SER A 89 -5.79 -12.76 -9.29
C SER A 89 -5.64 -12.80 -10.81
N PRO A 90 -6.60 -12.35 -11.61
CA PRO A 90 -6.54 -12.41 -13.06
C PRO A 90 -5.48 -11.48 -13.66
N MET A 91 -4.94 -11.86 -14.82
CA MET A 91 -4.13 -10.99 -15.68
C MET A 91 -5.04 -10.15 -16.56
N LEU A 92 -5.11 -8.85 -16.33
CA LEU A 92 -5.93 -7.92 -17.10
C LEU A 92 -5.10 -7.01 -17.98
N THR A 93 -5.62 -6.64 -19.14
CA THR A 93 -5.04 -5.60 -20.00
C THR A 93 -5.32 -4.22 -19.43
N SER A 94 -4.53 -3.23 -19.81
CA SER A 94 -4.75 -1.82 -19.46
C SER A 94 -6.16 -1.35 -19.82
N ASP A 95 -6.69 -1.75 -20.98
CA ASP A 95 -8.05 -1.41 -21.40
C ASP A 95 -9.10 -2.02 -20.45
N ALA A 96 -8.95 -3.31 -20.13
CA ALA A 96 -9.89 -3.97 -19.21
C ALA A 96 -9.86 -3.39 -17.79
N ILE A 97 -8.69 -2.94 -17.33
CA ILE A 97 -8.57 -2.24 -16.04
C ILE A 97 -9.24 -0.87 -16.12
N ALA A 98 -8.98 -0.09 -17.17
CA ALA A 98 -9.57 1.23 -17.33
C ALA A 98 -11.11 1.17 -17.46
N GLU A 99 -11.65 0.17 -18.17
CA GLU A 99 -13.10 -0.08 -18.23
C GLU A 99 -13.68 -0.33 -16.84
N ARG A 100 -13.09 -1.26 -16.07
CA ARG A 100 -13.55 -1.59 -14.72
C ARG A 100 -13.45 -0.41 -13.75
N ILE A 101 -12.42 0.44 -13.89
CA ILE A 101 -12.31 1.68 -13.10
C ILE A 101 -13.51 2.58 -13.37
N MET A 102 -13.89 2.77 -14.63
CA MET A 102 -15.06 3.59 -14.96
C MET A 102 -16.36 3.00 -14.39
N GLU A 103 -16.51 1.68 -14.42
CA GLU A 103 -17.70 1.00 -13.89
C GLU A 103 -17.89 1.20 -12.37
N ILE A 104 -16.79 1.34 -11.60
CA ILE A 104 -16.86 1.53 -10.15
C ILE A 104 -16.85 3.01 -9.73
N LEU A 105 -16.45 3.93 -10.60
CA LEU A 105 -16.53 5.36 -10.33
C LEU A 105 -17.99 5.84 -10.33
N PRO A 106 -18.41 6.68 -9.36
CA PRO A 106 -19.83 7.09 -9.21
C PRO A 106 -20.45 7.70 -10.45
N HIS A 107 -19.65 8.38 -11.27
CA HIS A 107 -20.11 9.11 -12.47
C HIS A 107 -19.51 8.57 -13.78
N ASN A 108 -18.86 7.41 -13.75
CA ASN A 108 -18.09 6.84 -14.85
C ASN A 108 -17.01 7.80 -15.42
N GLU A 109 -16.53 8.72 -14.59
CA GLU A 109 -15.49 9.68 -14.91
C GLU A 109 -14.73 10.09 -13.65
N TRP A 110 -13.51 10.59 -13.80
CA TRP A 110 -12.72 11.16 -12.71
C TRP A 110 -13.17 12.60 -12.44
N GLN A 111 -13.52 12.88 -11.18
CA GLN A 111 -13.80 14.24 -10.69
C GLN A 111 -12.71 14.66 -9.69
N ASP A 112 -12.85 14.26 -8.44
CA ASP A 112 -11.88 14.51 -7.37
C ASP A 112 -11.41 13.20 -6.70
N GLU A 113 -11.70 12.07 -7.32
CA GLU A 113 -11.27 10.78 -6.82
C GLU A 113 -9.76 10.58 -7.03
N HIS A 114 -9.17 9.86 -6.12
CA HIS A 114 -7.76 9.53 -6.05
C HIS A 114 -7.52 8.09 -6.54
N LEU A 115 -6.45 7.83 -7.25
CA LEU A 115 -6.02 6.48 -7.61
C LEU A 115 -4.94 5.99 -6.64
N VAL A 116 -5.21 4.92 -5.93
CA VAL A 116 -4.25 4.24 -5.05
C VAL A 116 -3.80 2.95 -5.71
N ILE A 117 -2.55 2.89 -6.14
CA ILE A 117 -1.93 1.68 -6.65
C ILE A 117 -1.19 1.01 -5.49
N THR A 118 -1.72 -0.12 -5.05
CA THR A 118 -1.30 -0.85 -3.86
C THR A 118 -1.16 -2.35 -4.16
N GLY A 119 -1.20 -3.19 -3.15
CA GLY A 119 -1.19 -4.65 -3.32
C GLY A 119 -0.22 -5.33 -2.40
N GLY A 120 0.52 -6.29 -2.91
CA GLY A 120 1.72 -6.79 -2.27
C GLY A 120 2.80 -5.70 -2.30
N GLU A 121 3.44 -5.53 -3.47
CA GLU A 121 4.38 -4.43 -3.73
C GLU A 121 4.16 -3.90 -5.16
N PRO A 122 3.57 -2.71 -5.32
CA PRO A 122 3.16 -2.20 -6.63
C PRO A 122 4.33 -1.91 -7.58
N LEU A 123 5.51 -1.62 -7.05
CA LEU A 123 6.68 -1.31 -7.88
C LEU A 123 7.48 -2.56 -8.28
N LEU A 124 7.12 -3.74 -7.75
CA LEU A 124 7.79 -5.01 -8.05
C LEU A 124 7.31 -5.59 -9.40
N GLY A 125 8.06 -5.35 -10.47
CA GLY A 125 7.84 -5.97 -11.78
C GLY A 125 6.72 -5.37 -12.64
N TRP A 126 5.93 -4.41 -12.13
CA TRP A 126 4.77 -3.86 -12.83
C TRP A 126 4.99 -2.47 -13.43
N GLN A 127 6.10 -1.80 -13.13
CA GLN A 127 6.38 -0.42 -13.55
C GLN A 127 6.21 -0.17 -15.06
N ARG A 128 6.55 -1.16 -15.89
CA ARG A 128 6.43 -1.06 -17.36
C ARG A 128 4.98 -1.03 -17.85
N ALA A 129 4.03 -1.48 -17.03
CA ALA A 129 2.63 -1.59 -17.41
C ALA A 129 1.82 -0.34 -17.05
N TYR A 130 2.24 0.42 -16.06
CA TYR A 130 1.52 1.61 -15.63
C TYR A 130 1.39 2.70 -16.72
N PRO A 131 2.42 3.00 -17.53
CA PRO A 131 2.27 3.97 -18.62
C PRO A 131 1.13 3.66 -19.58
N ASP A 132 0.94 2.38 -19.95
CA ASP A 132 -0.14 1.98 -20.84
C ASP A 132 -1.53 2.18 -20.21
N LEU A 133 -1.67 1.91 -18.90
CA LEU A 133 -2.91 2.15 -18.17
C LEU A 133 -3.17 3.65 -18.01
N LEU A 134 -2.19 4.40 -17.54
CA LEU A 134 -2.37 5.81 -17.16
C LEU A 134 -2.48 6.77 -18.37
N ARG A 135 -2.03 6.34 -19.56
CA ARG A 135 -2.27 7.03 -20.83
C ARG A 135 -3.62 6.68 -21.48
N HIS A 136 -4.33 5.70 -20.94
CA HIS A 136 -5.63 5.32 -21.51
C HIS A 136 -6.60 6.50 -21.46
N PRO A 137 -7.41 6.76 -22.52
CA PRO A 137 -8.33 7.92 -22.57
C PRO A 137 -9.28 8.03 -21.37
N LYS A 138 -9.70 6.89 -20.81
CA LYS A 138 -10.56 6.84 -19.62
C LYS A 138 -9.86 7.29 -18.32
N MET A 139 -8.54 7.46 -18.35
CA MET A 139 -7.79 8.03 -17.21
C MET A 139 -7.65 9.57 -17.32
N THR A 140 -8.26 10.19 -18.35
CA THR A 140 -8.33 11.64 -18.45
C THR A 140 -9.14 12.21 -17.29
N GLY A 141 -8.62 13.24 -16.64
CA GLY A 141 -9.24 13.82 -15.44
C GLY A 141 -8.64 13.31 -14.12
N LEU A 142 -7.92 12.19 -14.13
CA LEU A 142 -7.18 11.72 -12.93
C LEU A 142 -6.08 12.74 -12.55
N LYS A 143 -6.14 13.24 -11.32
CA LYS A 143 -5.24 14.30 -10.80
C LYS A 143 -4.19 13.77 -9.84
N GLU A 144 -4.53 12.77 -9.05
CA GLU A 144 -3.69 12.28 -7.93
C GLU A 144 -3.51 10.77 -7.97
N ILE A 145 -2.27 10.32 -7.87
CA ILE A 145 -1.90 8.90 -7.79
C ILE A 145 -1.04 8.68 -6.57
N THR A 146 -1.35 7.67 -5.77
CA THR A 146 -0.44 7.18 -4.74
C THR A 146 0.01 5.76 -5.04
N PHE A 147 1.32 5.54 -4.94
CA PHE A 147 1.92 4.22 -4.84
C PHE A 147 2.13 3.89 -3.36
N GLU A 148 1.39 2.91 -2.84
CA GLU A 148 1.62 2.37 -1.51
C GLU A 148 2.68 1.27 -1.59
N THR A 149 3.92 1.62 -1.31
CA THR A 149 5.10 0.76 -1.49
C THR A 149 5.80 0.47 -0.17
N ASN A 150 6.54 -0.62 -0.11
CA ASN A 150 7.44 -0.91 1.00
C ASN A 150 8.80 -0.18 0.89
N GLY A 151 9.03 0.57 -0.19
CA GLY A 151 10.22 1.41 -0.36
C GLY A 151 11.50 0.66 -0.73
N THR A 152 11.39 -0.54 -1.30
CA THR A 152 12.56 -1.39 -1.61
C THR A 152 12.80 -1.62 -3.10
N GLN A 153 11.99 -1.01 -3.97
CA GLN A 153 12.08 -1.17 -5.42
C GLN A 153 12.64 0.09 -6.06
N GLU A 154 13.74 -0.03 -6.76
CA GLU A 154 14.24 1.06 -7.60
C GLU A 154 13.26 1.36 -8.74
N LEU A 155 13.09 2.62 -9.08
CA LEU A 155 12.33 3.01 -10.25
C LEU A 155 13.17 2.79 -11.51
N SER A 156 12.59 2.09 -12.49
CA SER A 156 13.25 1.94 -13.80
C SER A 156 13.30 3.27 -14.54
N GLU A 157 14.34 3.50 -15.33
CA GLU A 157 14.51 4.76 -16.08
C GLU A 157 13.29 5.08 -16.96
N SER A 158 12.76 4.08 -17.66
CA SER A 158 11.56 4.29 -18.48
C SER A 158 10.31 4.66 -17.66
N PHE A 159 10.24 4.26 -16.40
CA PHE A 159 9.14 4.66 -15.53
C PHE A 159 9.37 6.06 -14.97
N LYS A 160 10.60 6.43 -14.62
CA LYS A 160 10.99 7.79 -14.23
C LYS A 160 10.64 8.80 -15.33
N ASP A 161 11.01 8.50 -16.57
CA ASP A 161 10.63 9.34 -17.73
C ASP A 161 9.12 9.54 -17.83
N TYR A 162 8.36 8.45 -17.62
CA TYR A 162 6.90 8.53 -17.63
C TYR A 162 6.33 9.36 -16.48
N LEU A 163 6.89 9.24 -15.27
CA LEU A 163 6.44 10.04 -14.13
C LEU A 163 6.61 11.53 -14.39
N LEU A 164 7.71 11.95 -15.03
CA LEU A 164 7.90 13.34 -15.49
C LEU A 164 6.86 13.74 -16.54
N GLU A 165 6.62 12.88 -17.54
CA GLU A 165 5.58 13.13 -18.56
C GLU A 165 4.20 13.30 -17.91
N TRP A 166 3.85 12.41 -16.97
CA TRP A 166 2.54 12.41 -16.32
C TRP A 166 2.32 13.67 -15.46
N THR A 167 3.35 14.18 -14.79
CA THR A 167 3.30 15.37 -13.94
C THR A 167 3.51 16.68 -14.70
N MET A 168 3.65 16.66 -16.03
CA MET A 168 3.70 17.88 -16.82
C MET A 168 2.47 18.76 -16.56
N PRO A 169 2.65 20.09 -16.47
CA PRO A 169 1.54 21.00 -16.20
C PRO A 169 0.38 20.81 -17.18
N HIS A 170 -0.83 20.68 -16.66
CA HIS A 170 -2.06 20.71 -17.44
C HIS A 170 -2.73 22.10 -17.26
N PRO A 171 -3.39 22.67 -18.31
CA PRO A 171 -3.99 24.00 -18.19
C PRO A 171 -5.03 24.13 -17.09
N ASP A 172 -5.79 23.08 -16.84
CA ASP A 172 -6.98 23.13 -15.99
C ASP A 172 -6.77 22.54 -14.58
N TYR A 173 -5.71 21.76 -14.35
CA TYR A 173 -5.44 21.11 -13.06
C TYR A 173 -3.99 20.69 -12.89
N ASN A 174 -3.56 20.59 -11.63
CA ASN A 174 -2.26 20.01 -11.28
C ASN A 174 -2.37 18.50 -11.11
N LYS A 175 -1.34 17.79 -11.52
CA LYS A 175 -1.19 16.35 -11.27
C LYS A 175 -0.13 16.11 -10.21
N GLU A 176 -0.40 15.20 -9.31
CA GLU A 176 0.54 14.84 -8.25
C GLU A 176 0.73 13.33 -8.14
N ILE A 177 1.96 12.91 -7.98
CA ILE A 177 2.34 11.54 -7.62
C ILE A 177 2.82 11.55 -6.17
N THR A 178 2.32 10.59 -5.41
CA THR A 178 2.71 10.36 -4.02
C THR A 178 3.27 8.93 -3.86
N PHE A 179 4.37 8.81 -3.15
CA PHE A 179 4.89 7.53 -2.65
C PHE A 179 4.61 7.45 -1.15
N SER A 180 3.64 6.62 -0.78
CA SER A 180 3.35 6.25 0.60
C SER A 180 4.25 5.08 0.99
N VAL A 181 5.37 5.38 1.63
CA VAL A 181 6.40 4.38 1.91
C VAL A 181 6.15 3.72 3.25
N SER A 182 5.61 2.49 3.23
CA SER A 182 5.42 1.64 4.41
C SER A 182 6.64 0.74 4.62
N ALA A 183 7.77 1.34 5.02
CA ALA A 183 9.00 0.60 5.30
C ALA A 183 8.79 -0.36 6.48
N LYS A 184 9.32 -1.59 6.36
CA LYS A 184 9.03 -2.67 7.32
C LYS A 184 10.04 -2.66 8.45
N LEU A 185 9.55 -2.44 9.67
CA LEU A 185 10.32 -2.55 10.90
C LEU A 185 10.45 -4.02 11.35
N PRO A 186 11.35 -4.35 12.28
CA PRO A 186 11.52 -5.72 12.80
C PRO A 186 10.25 -6.36 13.34
N CYS A 187 9.28 -5.57 13.85
CA CYS A 187 7.97 -6.08 14.26
C CYS A 187 7.16 -6.72 13.12
N SER A 188 7.51 -6.47 11.87
CA SER A 188 6.94 -7.16 10.71
C SER A 188 7.49 -8.57 10.50
N GLY A 189 8.59 -8.94 11.16
CA GLY A 189 9.35 -10.17 10.92
C GLY A 189 10.34 -10.08 9.76
N GLU A 190 10.43 -8.93 9.08
CA GLU A 190 11.37 -8.72 7.99
C GLU A 190 12.73 -8.25 8.50
N LYS A 191 13.80 -8.56 7.75
CA LYS A 191 15.15 -8.15 8.13
C LYS A 191 15.39 -6.68 7.82
N TRP A 192 16.13 -6.01 8.70
CA TRP A 192 16.43 -4.58 8.58
C TRP A 192 17.09 -4.23 7.24
N GLU A 193 18.14 -4.96 6.89
CA GLU A 193 18.93 -4.75 5.67
C GLU A 193 18.14 -4.95 4.37
N ASP A 194 17.06 -5.74 4.40
CA ASP A 194 16.19 -5.99 3.26
C ASP A 194 15.06 -4.95 3.16
N ALA A 195 14.66 -4.37 4.29
CA ALA A 195 13.46 -3.56 4.42
C ALA A 195 13.72 -2.05 4.53
N ILE A 196 14.85 -1.65 5.11
CA ILE A 196 15.22 -0.24 5.26
C ILE A 196 16.22 0.11 4.16
N ARG A 197 15.74 0.85 3.15
CA ARG A 197 16.48 1.19 1.93
C ARG A 197 16.45 2.71 1.68
N PRO A 198 17.22 3.48 2.46
CA PRO A 198 17.18 4.94 2.43
C PRO A 198 17.49 5.53 1.05
N GLU A 199 18.46 4.97 0.34
CA GLU A 199 18.89 5.42 -0.98
C GLU A 199 17.76 5.35 -2.03
N ILE A 200 16.94 4.30 -1.98
CA ILE A 200 15.80 4.10 -2.89
C ILE A 200 14.70 5.12 -2.59
N VAL A 201 14.36 5.28 -1.32
CA VAL A 201 13.27 6.19 -0.91
C VAL A 201 13.67 7.66 -1.12
N CYS A 202 14.95 8.01 -0.94
CA CYS A 202 15.45 9.33 -1.27
C CYS A 202 15.35 9.63 -2.78
N ASP A 203 15.60 8.63 -3.65
CA ASP A 203 15.42 8.81 -5.09
C ASP A 203 13.97 9.11 -5.45
N TYR A 204 12.98 8.50 -4.77
CA TYR A 204 11.57 8.78 -5.01
C TYR A 204 11.19 10.26 -4.86
N GLN A 205 11.90 11.03 -4.04
CA GLN A 205 11.65 12.46 -3.83
C GLN A 205 11.88 13.30 -5.10
N ASN A 206 12.63 12.79 -6.07
CA ASN A 206 12.84 13.43 -7.37
C ASN A 206 11.62 13.29 -8.30
N TRP A 207 10.71 12.35 -8.00
CA TRP A 207 9.66 11.91 -8.91
C TRP A 207 8.24 12.15 -8.37
N GLY A 208 8.12 12.52 -7.08
CA GLY A 208 6.84 12.78 -6.46
C GLY A 208 6.96 13.18 -4.99
N TYR A 209 5.82 13.40 -4.37
CA TYR A 209 5.75 13.64 -2.93
C TYR A 209 5.96 12.32 -2.18
N VAL A 210 6.83 12.30 -1.19
CA VAL A 210 7.19 11.08 -0.44
C VAL A 210 6.95 11.28 1.04
N TYR A 211 6.33 10.30 1.69
CA TYR A 211 6.29 10.21 3.14
C TYR A 211 6.57 8.79 3.64
N LEU A 212 7.16 8.71 4.82
CA LEU A 212 7.35 7.45 5.54
C LEU A 212 6.12 7.14 6.39
N LYS A 213 5.70 5.88 6.43
CA LYS A 213 4.61 5.39 7.26
C LYS A 213 5.05 4.09 7.94
N PHE A 214 5.22 4.09 9.26
CA PHE A 214 5.63 2.93 10.03
C PHE A 214 4.48 2.35 10.83
N VAL A 215 4.34 1.03 10.78
CA VAL A 215 3.40 0.29 11.64
C VAL A 215 4.09 0.04 12.97
N VAL A 216 3.46 0.43 14.08
CA VAL A 216 4.01 0.30 15.43
C VAL A 216 2.93 -0.18 16.41
N ALA A 217 3.32 -0.90 17.45
CA ALA A 217 2.47 -1.34 18.55
C ALA A 217 3.08 -1.06 19.93
N SER A 218 4.39 -0.87 20.01
CA SER A 218 5.15 -0.78 21.26
C SER A 218 6.18 0.35 21.25
N GLU A 219 6.69 0.69 22.42
CA GLU A 219 7.83 1.63 22.57
C GLU A 219 9.11 1.09 21.90
N GLU A 220 9.24 -0.21 21.78
CA GLU A 220 10.37 -0.81 21.08
C GLU A 220 10.27 -0.59 19.57
N ASP A 221 9.08 -0.77 19.00
CA ASP A 221 8.82 -0.47 17.58
C ASP A 221 9.00 1.02 17.28
N LEU A 222 8.64 1.89 18.24
CA LEU A 222 8.88 3.33 18.12
C LEU A 222 10.39 3.64 18.06
N LYS A 223 11.22 2.96 18.86
CA LYS A 223 12.69 3.12 18.80
C LYS A 223 13.25 2.64 17.46
N ASP A 224 12.72 1.53 16.91
CA ASP A 224 13.10 1.07 15.58
C ASP A 224 12.69 2.08 14.51
N ALA A 225 11.49 2.67 14.61
CA ALA A 225 11.07 3.74 13.72
C ALA A 225 11.98 4.97 13.81
N GLU A 226 12.40 5.36 15.01
CA GLU A 226 13.36 6.46 15.21
C GLU A 226 14.72 6.17 14.55
N ARG A 227 15.21 4.94 14.71
CA ARG A 227 16.44 4.50 14.05
C ARG A 227 16.28 4.57 12.52
N ALA A 228 15.20 4.05 11.99
CA ALA A 228 14.94 4.09 10.55
C ALA A 228 14.86 5.55 10.05
N VAL A 229 14.09 6.41 10.72
CA VAL A 229 13.99 7.83 10.36
C VAL A 229 15.36 8.50 10.34
N LYS A 230 16.22 8.21 11.33
CA LYS A 230 17.59 8.74 11.36
C LYS A 230 18.36 8.31 10.12
N GLU A 231 18.36 7.03 9.76
CA GLU A 231 19.04 6.50 8.57
C GLU A 231 18.49 7.16 7.27
N TYR A 232 17.16 7.32 7.16
CA TYR A 232 16.54 8.03 6.03
C TYR A 232 16.94 9.51 5.97
N ARG A 233 16.97 10.21 7.12
CA ARG A 233 17.40 11.62 7.20
C ARG A 233 18.87 11.79 6.83
N GLU A 234 19.75 10.92 7.29
CA GLU A 234 21.18 10.91 6.96
C GLU A 234 21.41 10.70 5.46
N ALA A 235 20.55 9.94 4.79
CA ALA A 235 20.57 9.73 3.34
C ALA A 235 19.93 10.89 2.53
N GLY A 236 19.32 11.89 3.20
CA GLY A 236 18.74 13.06 2.53
C GLY A 236 17.21 13.05 2.41
N PHE A 237 16.49 12.17 3.11
CA PHE A 237 15.03 12.21 3.14
C PHE A 237 14.51 13.43 3.89
N THR A 238 13.61 14.21 3.28
CA THR A 238 13.05 15.46 3.84
C THR A 238 11.55 15.38 4.15
N GLY A 239 10.85 14.37 3.62
CA GLY A 239 9.40 14.23 3.74
C GLY A 239 8.90 13.99 5.18
N PRO A 240 7.60 14.06 5.42
CA PRO A 240 7.02 13.81 6.73
C PRO A 240 7.06 12.33 7.11
N VAL A 241 6.95 12.07 8.42
CA VAL A 241 6.90 10.75 9.02
C VAL A 241 5.52 10.54 9.63
N TYR A 242 4.92 9.40 9.32
CA TYR A 242 3.68 8.92 9.91
C TYR A 242 3.97 7.65 10.71
N ILE A 243 3.26 7.47 11.81
CA ILE A 243 3.15 6.17 12.49
C ILE A 243 1.69 5.75 12.56
N MET A 244 1.46 4.45 12.51
CA MET A 244 0.17 3.83 12.36
C MET A 244 0.06 2.62 13.28
N PRO A 245 -1.07 2.37 13.95
CA PRO A 245 -1.24 1.20 14.81
C PRO A 245 -1.26 -0.10 14.00
N VAL A 246 -0.70 -1.16 14.58
CA VAL A 246 -0.85 -2.52 14.07
C VAL A 246 -2.29 -3.01 14.27
N GLY A 247 -2.77 -3.84 13.37
CA GLY A 247 -4.05 -4.54 13.48
C GLY A 247 -4.86 -4.52 12.18
N GLY A 248 -5.13 -5.71 11.65
CA GLY A 248 -5.98 -5.94 10.48
C GLY A 248 -7.45 -6.14 10.84
N VAL A 249 -7.79 -6.29 12.12
CA VAL A 249 -9.15 -6.44 12.63
C VAL A 249 -9.40 -5.48 13.79
N ASP A 250 -10.67 -5.08 13.98
CA ASP A 250 -11.08 -4.06 14.95
C ASP A 250 -10.61 -4.38 16.38
N SER A 251 -10.69 -5.64 16.79
CA SER A 251 -10.29 -6.08 18.14
C SER A 251 -8.79 -5.89 18.43
N VAL A 252 -7.93 -6.01 17.43
CA VAL A 252 -6.49 -5.78 17.56
C VAL A 252 -6.15 -4.29 17.38
N TYR A 253 -6.78 -3.65 16.40
CA TYR A 253 -6.58 -2.25 16.09
C TYR A 253 -6.90 -1.32 17.27
N THR A 254 -8.06 -1.51 17.92
CA THR A 254 -8.52 -0.66 19.02
C THR A 254 -7.64 -0.75 20.27
N LEU A 255 -6.87 -1.81 20.44
CA LEU A 255 -5.93 -1.94 21.57
C LEU A 255 -4.75 -0.97 21.44
N ASN A 256 -4.38 -0.57 20.25
CA ASN A 256 -3.14 0.15 19.98
C ASN A 256 -3.34 1.60 19.51
N ASN A 257 -4.50 1.96 18.94
CA ASN A 257 -4.70 3.23 18.26
C ASN A 257 -4.39 4.46 19.13
N ARG A 258 -4.92 4.52 20.37
CA ARG A 258 -4.68 5.63 21.30
C ARG A 258 -3.19 5.75 21.66
N ASN A 259 -2.56 4.64 22.02
CA ASN A 259 -1.14 4.63 22.42
C ASN A 259 -0.25 5.13 21.28
N VAL A 260 -0.50 4.68 20.06
CA VAL A 260 0.25 5.11 18.88
C VAL A 260 0.01 6.59 18.56
N ALA A 261 -1.21 7.09 18.74
CA ALA A 261 -1.47 8.51 18.59
C ALA A 261 -0.68 9.37 19.61
N GLU A 262 -0.61 8.93 20.87
CA GLU A 262 0.20 9.57 21.91
C GLU A 262 1.72 9.50 21.58
N MET A 263 2.20 8.39 21.02
CA MET A 263 3.57 8.26 20.50
C MET A 263 3.85 9.26 19.38
N ALA A 264 2.94 9.41 18.41
CA ALA A 264 3.06 10.37 17.31
C ALA A 264 3.18 11.79 17.84
N MET A 265 2.31 12.19 18.77
CA MET A 265 2.35 13.53 19.40
C MET A 265 3.67 13.78 20.12
N ARG A 266 4.20 12.80 20.88
CA ARG A 266 5.48 12.95 21.60
C ARG A 266 6.67 13.15 20.63
N LYS A 267 6.59 12.59 19.42
CA LYS A 267 7.66 12.70 18.40
C LYS A 267 7.48 13.88 17.44
N GLY A 268 6.36 14.56 17.49
CA GLY A 268 6.00 15.57 16.49
C GLY A 268 5.82 14.93 15.08
N TRP A 269 5.51 13.64 15.04
CA TRP A 269 5.19 12.92 13.82
C TRP A 269 3.68 12.92 13.58
N ARG A 270 3.29 12.57 12.37
CA ARG A 270 1.87 12.46 12.03
C ARG A 270 1.32 11.10 12.44
N TYR A 271 0.12 11.09 12.96
CA TYR A 271 -0.65 9.88 13.17
C TYR A 271 -1.39 9.52 11.89
N SER A 272 -1.33 8.26 11.48
CA SER A 272 -2.17 7.69 10.44
C SER A 272 -3.16 6.74 11.08
N ASP A 273 -4.43 7.00 10.88
CA ASP A 273 -5.48 6.05 11.22
C ASP A 273 -5.54 4.91 10.19
N ARG A 274 -6.44 3.97 10.39
CA ARG A 274 -6.87 2.92 9.47
C ARG A 274 -8.40 2.95 9.42
N LEU A 275 -8.98 3.98 8.79
CA LEU A 275 -10.43 4.20 8.77
C LEU A 275 -11.22 3.02 8.23
N GLN A 276 -10.66 2.22 7.32
CA GLN A 276 -11.31 1.02 6.81
C GLN A 276 -11.61 0.00 7.91
N VAL A 277 -10.85 -0.02 9.01
CA VAL A 277 -11.09 -0.95 10.12
C VAL A 277 -12.36 -0.59 10.92
N PRO A 278 -12.50 0.60 11.51
CA PRO A 278 -13.72 0.96 12.25
C PRO A 278 -14.95 1.14 11.36
N LEU A 279 -14.79 1.60 10.10
CA LEU A 279 -15.91 1.87 9.20
C LEU A 279 -16.44 0.58 8.55
N PHE A 280 -15.55 -0.26 8.03
CA PHE A 280 -15.90 -1.38 7.17
C PHE A 280 -15.38 -2.73 7.69
N LYS A 281 -14.86 -2.79 8.93
CA LYS A 281 -14.28 -4.00 9.54
C LYS A 281 -13.12 -4.59 8.75
N ASN A 282 -12.48 -3.78 7.90
CA ASN A 282 -11.39 -4.17 7.00
C ASN A 282 -11.79 -5.32 6.04
N GLU A 283 -13.06 -5.38 5.66
CA GLU A 283 -13.54 -6.35 4.67
C GLU A 283 -12.86 -6.14 3.32
N TRP A 284 -12.75 -7.22 2.53
CA TRP A 284 -12.19 -7.10 1.18
C TRP A 284 -13.03 -6.13 0.33
N GLY A 285 -12.36 -5.27 -0.44
CA GLY A 285 -13.04 -4.24 -1.25
C GLY A 285 -13.38 -2.95 -0.48
N THR A 286 -12.78 -2.75 0.69
CA THR A 286 -13.02 -1.55 1.52
C THR A 286 -11.75 -0.83 1.93
#